data_8b89d1b67bf204f1a1b31bee9ae0c6ab
#
_entry.id   8b89d1b67bf204f1a1b31bee9ae0c6ab
#
_cell.length_a   1.000
_cell.length_b   1.000
_cell.length_c   1.000
_cell.angle_alpha   90.00
_cell.angle_beta   90.00
_cell.angle_gamma   90.00
#
_symmetry.space_group_name_H-M   'P 1'
#
loop_
_entity.id
_entity.type
_entity.pdbx_description
1 polymer ?
#
loop_
_entity_poly.entity_id
_entity_poly.type
_entity_poly.pdbx_seq_one_letter_code
_entity_poly.pdbx_strand_id
1 'polypeptide(L)'
;MSLTGWFTEDFTLAELKQLKARERIPQYRTANTQYNDQFEIPTLDEIIDLAAKHYQKTGKIIGLYLETKHPTNFQKQNLAMEDTLLKTLSKYQYSRDIAPIY
;
A
#
# COMPACT_ATOMS: atom_id res chain seq x y z
N MET A 1 22.64 8.72 -12.34
CA MET A 1 21.53 9.16 -13.21
C MET A 1 20.61 10.08 -12.44
N SER A 2 20.29 11.22 -13.04
CA SER A 2 19.40 12.20 -12.44
C SER A 2 17.97 11.97 -12.96
N LEU A 3 17.00 11.91 -12.02
CA LEU A 3 15.59 11.74 -12.35
C LEU A 3 14.81 13.00 -11.97
N THR A 4 13.93 13.43 -12.84
CA THR A 4 13.06 14.59 -12.61
C THR A 4 11.60 14.12 -12.65
N GLY A 5 10.83 14.51 -11.64
CA GLY A 5 9.42 14.13 -11.57
C GLY A 5 8.84 14.40 -10.18
N TRP A 6 7.65 13.88 -9.98
CA TRP A 6 6.95 13.95 -8.71
C TRP A 6 7.22 12.65 -7.93
N PHE A 7 7.98 12.74 -6.85
CA PHE A 7 8.34 11.59 -6.03
C PHE A 7 7.46 11.53 -4.78
N THR A 8 7.06 10.31 -4.39
CA THR A 8 6.18 10.12 -3.22
C THR A 8 6.79 10.66 -1.93
N GLU A 9 8.12 10.59 -1.78
CA GLU A 9 8.83 11.07 -0.60
C GLU A 9 8.82 12.59 -0.46
N ASP A 10 8.42 13.31 -1.50
CA ASP A 10 8.34 14.77 -1.48
C ASP A 10 7.00 15.28 -0.93
N PHE A 11 6.07 14.36 -0.60
CA PHE A 11 4.72 14.70 -0.17
C PHE A 11 4.43 14.19 1.23
N THR A 12 3.58 14.93 1.93
CA THR A 12 2.99 14.43 3.18
C THR A 12 1.92 13.39 2.88
N LEU A 13 1.55 12.59 3.89
CA LEU A 13 0.43 11.65 3.74
C LEU A 13 -0.86 12.37 3.38
N ALA A 14 -1.13 13.53 4.02
CA ALA A 14 -2.32 14.32 3.73
C ALA A 14 -2.40 14.74 2.26
N GLU A 15 -1.27 15.13 1.69
CA GLU A 15 -1.20 15.49 0.27
C GLU A 15 -1.42 14.27 -0.64
N LEU A 16 -0.80 13.13 -0.33
CA LEU A 16 -0.98 11.89 -1.10
C LEU A 16 -2.44 11.41 -1.05
N LYS A 17 -3.14 11.62 0.06
CA LYS A 17 -4.55 11.24 0.21
C LYS A 17 -5.49 12.06 -0.66
N GLN A 18 -5.04 13.16 -1.23
CA GLN A 18 -5.83 13.94 -2.19
C GLN A 18 -5.84 13.33 -3.59
N LEU A 19 -4.90 12.43 -3.88
CA LEU A 19 -4.83 11.74 -5.16
C LEU A 19 -5.85 10.60 -5.21
N LYS A 20 -6.35 10.32 -6.41
CA LYS A 20 -7.30 9.23 -6.64
C LYS A 20 -6.71 8.21 -7.59
N ALA A 21 -7.02 6.94 -7.34
CA ALA A 21 -6.55 5.85 -8.19
C ALA A 21 -7.29 5.84 -9.54
N ARG A 22 -6.56 5.58 -10.61
CA ARG A 22 -7.10 5.44 -11.96
C ARG A 22 -6.50 4.23 -12.65
N GLU A 23 -7.27 3.64 -13.58
CA GLU A 23 -6.74 2.58 -14.41
C GLU A 23 -5.64 3.14 -15.33
N ARG A 24 -4.44 2.57 -15.22
CA ARG A 24 -3.26 3.03 -15.97
C ARG A 24 -3.29 2.62 -17.44
N ILE A 25 -3.90 1.48 -17.75
CA ILE A 25 -3.96 0.92 -19.10
C ILE A 25 -5.41 0.61 -19.51
N PRO A 26 -6.25 1.65 -19.63
CA PRO A 26 -7.70 1.46 -19.86
C PRO A 26 -8.02 0.67 -21.14
N GLN A 27 -7.14 0.72 -22.15
CA GLN A 27 -7.33 -0.02 -23.38
C GLN A 27 -7.32 -1.53 -23.18
N TYR A 28 -6.66 -2.03 -22.14
CA TYR A 28 -6.60 -3.45 -21.81
C TYR A 28 -7.50 -3.85 -20.65
N ARG A 29 -7.88 -2.90 -19.81
CA ARG A 29 -8.69 -3.13 -18.61
C ARG A 29 -9.86 -2.14 -18.55
N THR A 30 -10.63 -2.13 -19.64
CA THR A 30 -11.73 -1.18 -19.80
C THR A 30 -12.72 -1.22 -18.63
N ALA A 31 -13.04 -2.42 -18.12
CA ALA A 31 -13.99 -2.58 -17.01
C ALA A 31 -13.56 -1.88 -15.73
N ASN A 32 -12.25 -1.72 -15.50
CA ASN A 32 -11.74 -1.04 -14.31
C ASN A 32 -11.95 0.47 -14.35
N THR A 33 -12.19 1.05 -15.53
CA THR A 33 -12.38 2.50 -15.65
C THR A 33 -13.59 3.02 -14.88
N GLN A 34 -14.55 2.14 -14.57
CA GLN A 34 -15.72 2.51 -13.76
C GLN A 34 -15.32 2.94 -12.34
N TYR A 35 -14.13 2.55 -11.88
CA TYR A 35 -13.62 2.89 -10.55
C TYR A 35 -12.66 4.09 -10.55
N ASN A 36 -12.40 4.70 -11.74
CA ASN A 36 -11.51 5.85 -11.83
C ASN A 36 -11.94 6.96 -10.89
N ASP A 37 -10.98 7.52 -10.16
CA ASP A 37 -11.15 8.67 -9.29
C ASP A 37 -12.09 8.44 -8.08
N GLN A 38 -12.37 7.17 -7.73
CA GLN A 38 -13.23 6.82 -6.61
C GLN A 38 -12.46 6.44 -5.35
N PHE A 39 -11.23 5.95 -5.47
CA PHE A 39 -10.46 5.44 -4.35
C PHE A 39 -9.17 6.21 -4.16
N GLU A 40 -8.81 6.44 -2.90
CA GLU A 40 -7.56 7.08 -2.51
C GLU A 40 -6.40 6.09 -2.54
N ILE A 41 -5.16 6.60 -2.43
CA ILE A 41 -3.99 5.78 -2.20
C ILE A 41 -4.07 5.25 -0.76
N PRO A 42 -4.11 3.92 -0.54
CA PRO A 42 -4.24 3.37 0.81
C PRO A 42 -2.90 3.37 1.55
N THR A 43 -2.96 3.45 2.88
CA THR A 43 -1.83 3.13 3.75
C THR A 43 -1.76 1.62 3.94
N LEU A 44 -0.61 1.12 4.46
CA LEU A 44 -0.49 -0.29 4.82
C LEU A 44 -1.49 -0.67 5.91
N ASP A 45 -1.70 0.21 6.91
CA ASP A 45 -2.71 -0.01 7.95
C ASP A 45 -4.10 -0.26 7.36
N GLU A 46 -4.48 0.55 6.38
CA GLU A 46 -5.78 0.42 5.71
C GLU A 46 -5.90 -0.90 4.93
N ILE A 47 -4.83 -1.34 4.28
CA ILE A 47 -4.80 -2.60 3.53
C ILE A 47 -4.94 -3.79 4.48
N ILE A 48 -4.22 -3.78 5.60
CA ILE A 48 -4.31 -4.84 6.61
C ILE A 48 -5.74 -4.89 7.17
N ASP A 49 -6.32 -3.74 7.50
CA ASP A 49 -7.68 -3.64 8.01
C ASP A 49 -8.70 -4.18 7.02
N LEU A 50 -8.55 -3.84 5.74
CA LEU A 50 -9.42 -4.33 4.67
C LEU A 50 -9.39 -5.87 4.59
N ALA A 51 -8.20 -6.46 4.60
CA ALA A 51 -8.04 -7.91 4.56
C ALA A 51 -8.60 -8.58 5.82
N ALA A 52 -8.39 -7.97 7.00
CA ALA A 52 -8.92 -8.47 8.25
C ALA A 52 -10.46 -8.45 8.27
N LYS A 53 -11.07 -7.39 7.80
CA LYS A 53 -12.54 -7.29 7.70
C LYS A 53 -13.11 -8.30 6.73
N HIS A 54 -12.44 -8.55 5.62
CA HIS A 54 -12.84 -9.59 4.67
C HIS A 54 -12.80 -10.97 5.33
N TYR A 55 -11.75 -11.26 6.10
CA TYR A 55 -11.64 -12.52 6.85
C TYR A 55 -12.78 -12.68 7.87
N GLN A 56 -13.07 -11.62 8.62
CA GLN A 56 -14.17 -11.65 9.61
C GLN A 56 -15.53 -11.91 8.94
N LYS A 57 -15.71 -11.38 7.74
CA LYS A 57 -16.98 -11.48 7.01
C LYS A 57 -17.13 -12.83 6.30
N THR A 58 -16.08 -13.37 5.73
CA THR A 58 -16.15 -14.55 4.84
C THR A 58 -15.45 -15.79 5.38
N GLY A 59 -14.59 -15.66 6.38
CA GLY A 59 -13.72 -16.73 6.86
C GLY A 59 -12.55 -17.06 5.96
N LYS A 60 -12.41 -16.33 4.84
CA LYS A 60 -11.32 -16.55 3.87
C LYS A 60 -10.12 -15.68 4.21
N ILE A 61 -8.94 -16.29 4.27
CA ILE A 61 -7.69 -15.61 4.54
C ILE A 61 -7.10 -15.09 3.24
N ILE A 62 -6.76 -13.81 3.21
CA ILE A 62 -5.99 -13.20 2.12
C ILE A 62 -4.58 -12.98 2.64
N GLY A 63 -3.60 -13.63 2.00
CA GLY A 63 -2.19 -13.42 2.30
C GLY A 63 -1.73 -12.03 1.86
N LEU A 64 -0.66 -11.54 2.50
CA LEU A 64 -0.09 -10.24 2.18
C LEU A 64 1.28 -10.42 1.54
N TYR A 65 1.43 -9.92 0.32
CA TYR A 65 2.69 -9.92 -0.40
C TYR A 65 3.19 -8.48 -0.46
N LEU A 66 4.30 -8.20 0.21
CA LEU A 66 4.81 -6.85 0.40
C LEU A 66 6.16 -6.69 -0.29
N GLU A 67 6.35 -5.56 -0.95
CA GLU A 67 7.62 -5.23 -1.58
C GLU A 67 8.07 -3.84 -1.13
N THR A 68 9.28 -3.75 -0.58
CA THR A 68 9.93 -2.48 -0.31
C THR A 68 10.75 -2.09 -1.52
N LYS A 69 10.32 -1.05 -2.23
CA LYS A 69 11.04 -0.57 -3.42
C LYS A 69 12.13 0.42 -3.02
N HIS A 70 13.31 0.27 -3.62
CA HIS A 70 14.45 1.17 -3.41
C HIS A 70 14.79 1.40 -1.94
N PRO A 71 14.91 0.33 -1.10
CA PRO A 71 15.12 0.51 0.34
C PRO A 71 16.40 1.27 0.68
N THR A 72 17.48 1.06 -0.07
CA THR A 72 18.75 1.76 0.13
C THR A 72 18.62 3.27 -0.11
N ASN A 73 17.86 3.64 -1.15
CA ASN A 73 17.62 5.05 -1.46
C ASN A 73 16.86 5.75 -0.32
N PHE A 74 15.83 5.09 0.24
CA PHE A 74 15.07 5.65 1.35
C PHE A 74 15.88 5.69 2.64
N GLN A 75 16.76 4.72 2.89
CA GLN A 75 17.68 4.76 4.01
C GLN A 75 18.61 5.98 3.95
N LYS A 76 19.13 6.29 2.75
CA LYS A 76 19.98 7.47 2.54
C LYS A 76 19.26 8.79 2.80
N GLN A 77 17.94 8.82 2.68
CA GLN A 77 17.10 9.99 2.93
C GLN A 77 16.54 10.02 4.35
N ASN A 78 16.98 9.13 5.25
CA ASN A 78 16.43 8.95 6.61
C ASN A 78 14.94 8.53 6.57
N LEU A 79 14.53 7.82 5.53
CA LEU A 79 13.18 7.33 5.33
C LEU A 79 13.15 5.79 5.25
N ALA A 80 13.97 5.13 6.07
CA ALA A 80 14.05 3.67 6.10
C ALA A 80 12.68 3.06 6.41
N MET A 81 12.32 2.00 5.67
CA MET A 81 10.99 1.41 5.71
C MET A 81 10.90 0.17 6.60
N GLU A 82 11.99 -0.56 6.76
CA GLU A 82 11.98 -1.94 7.26
C GLU A 82 11.43 -2.02 8.70
N ASP A 83 11.95 -1.20 9.61
CA ASP A 83 11.51 -1.22 11.01
C ASP A 83 10.06 -0.79 11.15
N THR A 84 9.66 0.25 10.42
CA THR A 84 8.28 0.75 10.42
C THR A 84 7.33 -0.29 9.87
N LEU A 85 7.72 -0.98 8.79
CA LEU A 85 6.95 -2.06 8.20
C LEU A 85 6.71 -3.18 9.20
N LEU A 86 7.77 -3.64 9.88
CA LEU A 86 7.66 -4.70 10.89
C LEU A 86 6.78 -4.28 12.07
N LYS A 87 6.92 -3.04 12.54
CA LYS A 87 6.06 -2.51 13.60
C LYS A 87 4.60 -2.50 13.19
N THR A 88 4.30 -2.07 11.98
CA THR A 88 2.93 -2.02 11.47
C THR A 88 2.33 -3.42 11.38
N LEU A 89 3.07 -4.40 10.85
CA LEU A 89 2.63 -5.79 10.75
C LEU A 89 2.37 -6.41 12.13
N SER A 90 3.19 -6.06 13.13
CA SER A 90 3.05 -6.57 14.51
C SER A 90 1.86 -5.98 15.25
N LYS A 91 1.36 -4.84 14.83
CA LYS A 91 0.29 -4.09 15.48
C LYS A 91 -1.07 -4.78 15.36
N TYR A 92 -1.28 -5.54 14.29
CA TYR A 92 -2.56 -6.17 13.98
C TYR A 92 -2.49 -7.69 14.14
N GLN A 93 -3.49 -8.26 14.82
CA GLN A 93 -3.58 -9.71 15.00
C GLN A 93 -3.63 -10.43 13.64
N TYR A 94 -4.33 -9.86 12.67
CA TYR A 94 -4.46 -10.47 11.34
C TYR A 94 -3.10 -10.71 10.68
N SER A 95 -2.24 -9.70 10.63
CA SER A 95 -0.93 -9.82 9.99
C SER A 95 0.09 -10.52 10.86
N ARG A 96 -0.08 -10.49 12.19
CA ARG A 96 0.84 -11.15 13.13
C ARG A 96 0.58 -12.65 13.25
N ASP A 97 -0.70 -13.07 13.31
CA ASP A 97 -1.06 -14.42 13.76
C ASP A 97 -1.89 -15.22 12.73
N ILE A 98 -2.49 -14.58 11.72
CA ILE A 98 -3.47 -15.23 10.85
C ILE A 98 -2.97 -15.31 9.40
N ALA A 99 -2.66 -14.17 8.78
CA ALA A 99 -2.33 -14.12 7.37
C ALA A 99 -0.89 -14.53 7.09
N PRO A 100 -0.64 -15.30 6.03
CA PRO A 100 0.72 -15.51 5.55
C PRO A 100 1.27 -14.18 5.00
N ILE A 101 2.51 -13.86 5.36
CA ILE A 101 3.21 -12.65 4.93
C ILE A 101 4.38 -13.04 4.05
N TYR A 102 4.50 -12.42 2.90
CA TYR A 102 5.55 -12.67 1.93
C TYR A 102 6.37 -11.43 1.66
#